data_944128bf282a56295d56f703eea5ade7
#
_entry.id   944128bf282a56295d56f703eea5ade7
#
_cell.length_a   1.000
_cell.length_b   1.000
_cell.length_c   1.000
_cell.angle_alpha   90.00
_cell.angle_beta   90.00
_cell.angle_gamma   90.00
#
_symmetry.space_group_name_H-M   'P 1'
#
loop_
_entity.id
_entity.type
_entity.pdbx_description
1 polymer ?
#
loop_
_entity_poly.entity_id
_entity_poly.type
_entity_poly.pdbx_seq_one_letter_code
_entity_poly.pdbx_strand_id
1 'polypeptide(L)'
;TVCVAMQLGEKNVRVNSISPGGIATGIFAKALGLPPDKADSYAEAMKASMAKNQPIPRAGIVDDIAKAAVFLASDDSTFINGHDLVVDGGLVGGRLWTPHQEGVKAMRQAFGVDEI
;
A
#
# COMPACT_ATOMS: atom_id res chain seq x y z
N THR A 1 2.73 1.80 17.91
CA THR A 1 1.44 2.52 17.77
C THR A 1 0.47 2.10 18.86
N VAL A 2 0.07 0.83 18.98
CA VAL A 2 -0.98 0.35 19.88
C VAL A 2 -0.71 0.71 21.35
N CYS A 3 0.48 0.40 21.90
CA CYS A 3 0.80 0.69 23.29
C CYS A 3 0.67 2.19 23.63
N VAL A 4 1.18 3.05 22.74
CA VAL A 4 1.11 4.50 22.95
C VAL A 4 -0.33 5.01 22.80
N ALA A 5 -1.10 4.43 21.88
CA ALA A 5 -2.53 4.73 21.72
C ALA A 5 -3.34 4.40 22.98
N MET A 6 -3.04 3.30 23.66
CA MET A 6 -3.70 2.95 24.93
C MET A 6 -3.34 3.95 26.03
N GLN A 7 -2.06 4.31 26.18
CA GLN A 7 -1.60 5.24 27.21
C GLN A 7 -2.16 6.65 27.03
N LEU A 8 -2.21 7.13 25.78
CA LEU A 8 -2.63 8.51 25.50
C LEU A 8 -4.13 8.65 25.25
N GLY A 9 -4.81 7.55 24.93
CA GLY A 9 -6.26 7.52 24.71
C GLY A 9 -7.07 7.99 25.91
N GLU A 10 -6.62 7.66 27.13
CA GLU A 10 -7.23 8.15 28.37
C GLU A 10 -7.15 9.68 28.52
N LYS A 11 -6.24 10.32 27.80
CA LYS A 11 -6.09 11.78 27.72
C LYS A 11 -6.74 12.38 26.47
N ASN A 12 -7.58 11.60 25.78
CA ASN A 12 -8.23 11.97 24.53
C ASN A 12 -7.25 12.32 23.39
N VAL A 13 -6.08 11.65 23.37
CA VAL A 13 -5.10 11.76 22.30
C VAL A 13 -5.11 10.48 21.48
N ARG A 14 -5.38 10.60 20.20
CA ARG A 14 -5.36 9.48 19.25
C ARG A 14 -3.95 9.27 18.68
N VAL A 15 -3.55 8.02 18.53
CA VAL A 15 -2.25 7.63 17.95
C VAL A 15 -2.51 6.52 16.93
N ASN A 16 -2.27 6.83 15.68
CA ASN A 16 -2.39 5.89 14.56
C ASN A 16 -1.10 5.90 13.73
N SER A 17 -0.93 4.92 12.89
CA SER A 17 0.16 4.86 11.90
C SER A 17 -0.39 4.71 10.50
N ILE A 18 0.44 5.03 9.51
CA ILE A 18 0.18 4.77 8.10
C ILE A 18 1.32 3.92 7.56
N SER A 19 0.97 2.83 6.89
CA SER A 19 1.91 1.94 6.22
C SER A 19 1.75 2.09 4.70
N PRO A 20 2.60 2.91 4.05
CA PRO A 20 2.56 3.09 2.61
C PRO A 20 3.04 1.86 1.85
N GLY A 21 2.42 1.56 0.71
CA GLY A 21 2.91 0.60 -0.26
C GLY A 21 3.93 1.19 -1.24
N GLY A 22 3.83 0.79 -2.50
CA GLY A 22 4.68 1.30 -3.58
C GLY A 22 4.30 2.73 -3.98
N ILE A 23 4.91 3.73 -3.33
CA ILE A 23 4.71 5.14 -3.63
C ILE A 23 5.83 5.63 -4.54
N ALA A 24 5.46 6.15 -5.71
CA ALA A 24 6.42 6.65 -6.70
C ALA A 24 7.09 7.93 -6.23
N THR A 25 8.23 7.77 -5.56
CA THR A 25 9.09 8.86 -5.04
C THR A 25 10.56 8.54 -5.30
N GLY A 26 11.42 9.52 -5.17
CA GLY A 26 12.87 9.36 -5.32
C GLY A 26 13.53 8.43 -4.29
N ILE A 27 12.81 7.93 -3.28
CA ILE A 27 13.37 7.07 -2.23
C ILE A 27 13.96 5.77 -2.80
N PHE A 28 13.28 5.16 -3.78
CA PHE A 28 13.76 3.91 -4.41
C PHE A 28 15.04 4.14 -5.22
N ALA A 29 15.11 5.26 -5.95
CA ALA A 29 16.29 5.63 -6.70
C ALA A 29 17.48 5.86 -5.76
N LYS A 30 17.28 6.55 -4.65
CA LYS A 30 18.29 6.76 -3.61
C LYS A 30 18.75 5.46 -2.97
N ALA A 31 17.84 4.55 -2.69
CA ALA A 31 18.17 3.22 -2.16
C ALA A 31 19.01 2.38 -3.12
N LEU A 32 18.90 2.62 -4.43
CA LEU A 32 19.74 2.01 -5.47
C LEU A 32 21.07 2.76 -5.70
N GLY A 33 21.36 3.78 -4.92
CA GLY A 33 22.60 4.56 -5.04
C GLY A 33 22.61 5.57 -6.19
N LEU A 34 21.44 5.90 -6.75
CA LEU A 34 21.35 6.87 -7.82
C LEU A 34 21.46 8.32 -7.31
N PRO A 35 22.01 9.24 -8.12
CA PRO A 35 22.17 10.63 -7.71
C PRO A 35 20.85 11.30 -7.35
N PRO A 36 20.80 12.12 -6.28
CA PRO A 36 19.57 12.77 -5.82
C PRO A 36 18.90 13.66 -6.88
N ASP A 37 19.67 14.32 -7.72
CA ASP A 37 19.20 15.18 -8.80
C ASP A 37 18.42 14.45 -9.90
N LYS A 38 18.61 13.13 -10.00
CA LYS A 38 17.90 12.25 -10.95
C LYS A 38 16.78 11.43 -10.27
N ALA A 39 16.67 11.49 -8.95
CA ALA A 39 15.76 10.63 -8.19
C ALA A 39 14.30 10.75 -8.63
N ASP A 40 13.82 11.96 -8.94
CA ASP A 40 12.44 12.19 -9.34
C ASP A 40 12.15 11.66 -10.77
N SER A 41 13.11 11.72 -11.67
CA SER A 41 12.96 11.14 -13.02
C SER A 41 12.86 9.61 -12.97
N TYR A 42 13.58 8.97 -12.06
CA TYR A 42 13.47 7.53 -11.83
C TYR A 42 12.14 7.15 -11.19
N ALA A 43 11.61 7.99 -10.29
CA ALA A 43 10.29 7.77 -9.70
C ALA A 43 9.21 7.67 -10.79
N GLU A 44 9.25 8.53 -11.79
CA GLU A 44 8.32 8.47 -12.93
C GLU A 44 8.47 7.18 -13.72
N ALA A 45 9.71 6.77 -14.04
CA ALA A 45 9.97 5.55 -14.77
C ALA A 45 9.51 4.27 -14.03
N MET A 46 9.49 4.29 -12.70
CA MET A 46 9.07 3.15 -11.88
C MET A 46 7.55 2.95 -11.82
N LYS A 47 6.76 3.98 -12.13
CA LYS A 47 5.28 3.92 -12.02
C LYS A 47 4.68 2.76 -12.79
N ALA A 48 5.14 2.51 -14.01
CA ALA A 48 4.63 1.43 -14.86
C ALA A 48 4.91 0.04 -14.28
N SER A 49 6.05 -0.14 -13.62
CA SER A 49 6.38 -1.39 -12.93
C SER A 49 5.55 -1.57 -11.66
N MET A 50 5.42 -0.52 -10.84
CA MET A 50 4.63 -0.56 -9.61
C MET A 50 3.16 -0.87 -9.88
N ALA A 51 2.59 -0.33 -10.97
CA ALA A 51 1.21 -0.56 -11.38
C ALA A 51 0.86 -2.04 -11.63
N LYS A 52 1.86 -2.87 -11.93
CA LYS A 52 1.66 -4.30 -12.22
C LYS A 52 1.70 -5.20 -10.98
N ASN A 53 2.16 -4.67 -9.86
CA ASN A 53 2.45 -5.47 -8.66
C ASN A 53 1.31 -5.43 -7.63
N GLN A 54 0.27 -4.65 -7.88
CA GLN A 54 -0.83 -4.45 -6.92
C GLN A 54 -2.20 -4.43 -7.63
N PRO A 55 -3.30 -4.78 -6.92
CA PRO A 55 -4.65 -4.82 -7.48
C PRO A 55 -5.14 -3.50 -8.07
N ILE A 56 -4.86 -2.36 -7.42
CA ILE A 56 -5.13 -1.05 -8.01
C ILE A 56 -4.05 -0.77 -9.08
N PRO A 57 -4.40 -0.75 -10.39
CA PRO A 57 -3.45 -0.80 -11.49
C PRO A 57 -2.77 0.56 -11.75
N ARG A 58 -2.22 1.17 -10.73
CA ARG A 58 -1.39 2.36 -10.78
C ARG A 58 -0.39 2.39 -9.63
N ALA A 59 0.70 3.10 -9.78
CA ALA A 59 1.57 3.42 -8.65
C ALA A 59 0.85 4.30 -7.63
N GLY A 60 1.16 4.15 -6.36
CA GLY A 60 0.80 5.13 -5.35
C GLY A 60 1.54 6.44 -5.58
N ILE A 61 0.92 7.54 -5.19
CA ILE A 61 1.51 8.88 -5.24
C ILE A 61 1.47 9.53 -3.85
N VAL A 62 2.24 10.60 -3.67
CA VAL A 62 2.35 11.31 -2.38
C VAL A 62 0.98 11.71 -1.83
N ASP A 63 0.08 12.16 -2.72
CA ASP A 63 -1.28 12.56 -2.38
C ASP A 63 -2.12 11.43 -1.77
N ASP A 64 -1.90 10.18 -2.16
CA ASP A 64 -2.62 9.05 -1.57
C ASP A 64 -2.33 8.94 -0.07
N ILE A 65 -1.06 9.18 0.30
CA ILE A 65 -0.64 9.15 1.71
C ILE A 65 -1.06 10.43 2.43
N ALA A 66 -0.93 11.58 1.79
CA ALA A 66 -1.33 12.87 2.38
C ALA A 66 -2.83 12.88 2.75
N LYS A 67 -3.69 12.37 1.88
CA LYS A 67 -5.14 12.28 2.14
C LYS A 67 -5.45 11.35 3.30
N ALA A 68 -4.76 10.22 3.42
CA ALA A 68 -4.89 9.31 4.56
C ALA A 68 -4.43 9.98 5.86
N ALA A 69 -3.34 10.73 5.83
CA ALA A 69 -2.85 11.48 6.98
C ALA A 69 -3.83 12.58 7.42
N VAL A 70 -4.39 13.33 6.47
CA VAL A 70 -5.41 14.35 6.75
C VAL A 70 -6.65 13.72 7.37
N PHE A 71 -7.13 12.60 6.83
CA PHE A 71 -8.26 11.86 7.41
C PHE A 71 -7.99 11.46 8.86
N LEU A 72 -6.84 10.84 9.13
CA LEU A 72 -6.48 10.42 10.50
C LEU A 72 -6.27 11.60 11.46
N ALA A 73 -5.89 12.76 10.96
CA ALA A 73 -5.71 13.97 11.75
C ALA A 73 -7.01 14.77 11.98
N SER A 74 -8.04 14.51 11.19
CA SER A 74 -9.31 15.25 11.22
C SER A 74 -10.31 14.69 12.23
N ASP A 75 -11.42 15.40 12.38
CA ASP A 75 -12.56 14.98 13.17
C ASP A 75 -13.35 13.82 12.55
N ASP A 76 -13.13 13.51 11.28
CA ASP A 76 -13.75 12.35 10.60
C ASP A 76 -13.25 11.01 11.16
N SER A 77 -12.14 11.02 11.90
CA SER A 77 -11.53 9.82 12.49
C SER A 77 -11.47 9.84 14.04
N THR A 78 -12.37 10.57 14.70
CA THR A 78 -12.36 10.75 16.17
C THR A 78 -12.44 9.45 16.97
N PHE A 79 -12.98 8.39 16.38
CA PHE A 79 -13.11 7.09 17.05
C PHE A 79 -12.11 6.04 16.53
N ILE A 80 -11.06 6.47 15.81
CA ILE A 80 -9.99 5.60 15.31
C ILE A 80 -8.75 5.86 16.16
N ASN A 81 -8.32 4.83 16.91
CA ASN A 81 -7.14 4.90 17.77
C ASN A 81 -6.39 3.56 17.78
N GLY A 82 -5.07 3.58 17.77
CA GLY A 82 -4.22 2.41 17.79
C GLY A 82 -4.19 1.63 16.47
N HIS A 83 -4.71 2.21 15.38
CA HIS A 83 -4.81 1.55 14.08
C HIS A 83 -3.59 1.82 13.20
N ASP A 84 -3.20 0.80 12.43
CA ASP A 84 -2.27 0.95 11.32
C ASP A 84 -3.05 0.95 10.00
N LEU A 85 -3.11 2.12 9.35
CA LEU A 85 -3.81 2.27 8.08
C LEU A 85 -2.86 1.93 6.93
N VAL A 86 -3.05 0.75 6.34
CA VAL A 86 -2.30 0.33 5.15
C VAL A 86 -2.86 1.07 3.93
N VAL A 87 -1.97 1.79 3.21
CA VAL A 87 -2.30 2.56 2.00
C VAL A 87 -1.37 2.12 0.88
N ASP A 88 -1.68 1.00 0.25
CA ASP A 88 -0.76 0.25 -0.61
C ASP A 88 -1.37 -0.23 -1.93
N GLY A 89 -2.62 0.13 -2.24
CA GLY A 89 -3.32 -0.36 -3.42
C GLY A 89 -3.61 -1.86 -3.42
N GLY A 90 -3.54 -2.50 -2.24
CA GLY A 90 -3.74 -3.94 -2.06
C GLY A 90 -2.47 -4.78 -2.22
N LEU A 91 -1.29 -4.15 -2.25
CA LEU A 91 0.00 -4.81 -2.50
C LEU A 91 0.26 -5.98 -1.54
N VAL A 92 -0.02 -5.83 -0.25
CA VAL A 92 0.22 -6.87 0.77
C VAL A 92 -1.04 -7.66 1.13
N GLY A 93 -2.19 -7.30 0.58
CA GLY A 93 -3.49 -7.90 0.92
C GLY A 93 -3.72 -9.30 0.35
N GLY A 94 -2.87 -9.79 -0.54
CA GLY A 94 -3.04 -11.10 -1.16
C GLY A 94 -2.33 -11.27 -2.50
N ARG A 95 -2.97 -12.03 -3.39
CA ARG A 95 -2.48 -12.27 -4.76
C ARG A 95 -3.36 -11.55 -5.77
N LEU A 96 -2.78 -11.18 -6.91
CA LEU A 96 -3.56 -10.65 -8.03
C LEU A 96 -4.59 -11.71 -8.47
N TRP A 97 -5.85 -11.29 -8.59
CA TRP A 97 -6.98 -12.20 -8.81
C TRP A 97 -6.86 -12.95 -10.14
N THR A 98 -6.62 -12.24 -11.24
CA THR A 98 -6.56 -12.86 -12.58
C THR A 98 -5.46 -13.93 -12.69
N PRO A 99 -4.18 -13.66 -12.37
CA PRO A 99 -3.14 -14.68 -12.38
C PRO A 99 -3.44 -15.85 -11.43
N HIS A 100 -4.08 -15.59 -10.30
CA HIS A 100 -4.49 -16.65 -9.38
C HIS A 100 -5.55 -17.56 -10.02
N GLN A 101 -6.59 -17.00 -10.65
CA GLN A 101 -7.62 -17.77 -11.34
C GLN A 101 -7.06 -18.59 -12.51
N GLU A 102 -6.16 -17.99 -13.29
CA GLU A 102 -5.47 -18.71 -14.38
C GLU A 102 -4.67 -19.89 -13.84
N GLY A 103 -3.95 -19.73 -12.74
CA GLY A 103 -3.23 -20.80 -12.07
C GLY A 103 -4.15 -21.91 -11.56
N VAL A 104 -5.29 -21.57 -10.96
CA VAL A 104 -6.31 -22.54 -10.49
C VAL A 104 -6.89 -23.30 -11.69
N LYS A 105 -7.21 -22.60 -12.79
CA LYS A 105 -7.72 -23.23 -14.02
C LYS A 105 -6.70 -24.22 -14.61
N ALA A 106 -5.44 -23.81 -14.71
CA ALA A 106 -4.38 -24.68 -15.20
C ALA A 106 -4.20 -25.94 -14.31
N MET A 107 -4.29 -25.77 -13.00
CA MET A 107 -4.21 -26.87 -12.04
C MET A 107 -5.39 -27.84 -12.21
N ARG A 108 -6.62 -27.35 -12.34
CA ARG A 108 -7.80 -28.18 -12.58
C ARG A 108 -7.66 -28.99 -13.87
N GLN A 109 -7.23 -28.37 -14.94
CA GLN A 109 -6.96 -29.06 -16.21
C GLN A 109 -5.92 -30.16 -16.07
N ALA A 110 -4.82 -29.89 -15.34
CA ALA A 110 -3.78 -30.89 -15.10
C ALA A 110 -4.27 -32.11 -14.30
N PHE A 111 -5.26 -31.94 -13.43
CA PHE A 111 -5.85 -33.00 -12.65
C PHE A 111 -7.13 -33.61 -13.26
N GLY A 112 -7.55 -33.18 -14.45
CA GLY A 112 -8.75 -33.66 -15.11
C GLY A 112 -10.04 -33.33 -14.36
N VAL A 113 -10.06 -32.25 -13.62
CA VAL A 113 -11.24 -31.76 -12.88
C VAL A 113 -11.96 -30.74 -13.74
N ASP A 114 -13.16 -31.09 -14.23
CA ASP A 114 -13.98 -30.19 -15.03
C ASP A 114 -14.48 -28.99 -14.21
N GLU A 115 -14.84 -27.90 -14.90
CA GLU A 115 -15.38 -26.68 -14.28
C GLU A 115 -16.76 -27.04 -13.64
N ILE A 116 -16.88 -26.67 -12.36
CA ILE A 116 -18.18 -26.66 -11.64
C ILE A 116 -18.85 -25.33 -11.94
#